data_17e1aaf688c130a4c29a761c7310f73e
#
_entry.id   17e1aaf688c130a4c29a761c7310f73e
#
_cell.length_a   1.000
_cell.length_b   1.000
_cell.length_c   1.000
_cell.angle_alpha   90.00
_cell.angle_beta   90.00
_cell.angle_gamma   90.00
#
_symmetry.space_group_name_H-M   'P 1'
#
loop_
_entity.id
_entity.type
_entity.pdbx_description
1 polymer ?
#
loop_
_entity_poly.entity_id
_entity_poly.type
_entity_poly.pdbx_seq_one_letter_code
_entity_poly.pdbx_strand_id
1 'polypeptide(L)'
;FLKERNPEIIVALADPLGAALHSFYTTGELSSWGGSITEGIGQGRITANLEDAPVDRSFQIPDEEALPICFDLLKEEGLCLGGSSGINVAGAILLAKELGPGKTIVTILADSGVRYQSKLFNPVFLREKGLPVPEWLV
;
A
#
# COMPACT_ATOMS: atom_id res chain seq x y z
N PHE A 1 20.19 -8.25 -3.42
CA PHE A 1 20.22 -9.05 -4.66
C PHE A 1 19.86 -8.22 -5.89
N LEU A 2 18.67 -7.58 -5.96
CA LEU A 2 18.24 -6.87 -7.18
C LEU A 2 19.25 -5.78 -7.60
N LYS A 3 19.63 -4.92 -6.67
CA LYS A 3 20.60 -3.84 -6.93
C LYS A 3 22.03 -4.32 -7.18
N GLU A 4 22.40 -5.48 -6.67
CA GLU A 4 23.69 -6.11 -7.00
C GLU A 4 23.74 -6.54 -8.48
N ARG A 5 22.60 -6.91 -9.06
CA ARG A 5 22.48 -7.32 -10.46
C ARG A 5 22.27 -6.14 -11.39
N ASN A 6 21.51 -5.17 -10.95
CA ASN A 6 21.27 -3.94 -11.68
C ASN A 6 21.05 -2.78 -10.70
N PRO A 7 22.06 -1.91 -10.50
CA PRO A 7 21.96 -0.78 -9.57
C PRO A 7 20.92 0.26 -9.97
N GLU A 8 20.48 0.28 -11.24
CA GLU A 8 19.45 1.21 -11.75
C GLU A 8 18.02 0.81 -11.34
N ILE A 9 17.83 -0.37 -10.75
CA ILE A 9 16.51 -0.77 -10.24
C ILE A 9 16.12 0.16 -9.09
N ILE A 10 14.97 0.79 -9.23
CA ILE A 10 14.37 1.61 -8.17
C ILE A 10 13.55 0.72 -7.25
N VAL A 11 13.88 0.74 -5.97
CA VAL A 11 13.13 0.08 -4.90
C VAL A 11 12.24 1.12 -4.22
N ALA A 12 10.93 0.91 -4.24
CA ALA A 12 9.97 1.82 -3.63
C ALA A 12 9.22 1.15 -2.49
N LEU A 13 8.99 1.91 -1.42
CA LEU A 13 8.16 1.55 -0.28
C LEU A 13 6.78 2.19 -0.44
N ALA A 14 5.72 1.43 -0.24
CA ALA A 14 4.37 1.93 -0.01
C ALA A 14 3.98 1.60 1.44
N ASP A 15 3.70 2.63 2.23
CA ASP A 15 3.46 2.52 3.67
C ASP A 15 2.09 3.14 4.03
N PRO A 16 1.22 2.47 4.80
CA PRO A 16 -0.07 3.05 5.18
C PRO A 16 0.09 4.16 6.22
N LEU A 17 -0.92 5.00 6.37
CA LEU A 17 -1.01 5.90 7.53
C LEU A 17 -0.96 5.09 8.82
N GLY A 18 -0.31 5.64 9.87
CA GLY A 18 -0.12 4.96 11.14
C GLY A 18 1.12 4.06 11.20
N ALA A 19 1.78 3.82 10.07
CA ALA A 19 3.09 3.16 10.01
C ALA A 19 4.24 4.19 10.04
N ALA A 20 5.46 3.74 10.30
CA ALA A 20 6.60 4.62 10.54
C ALA A 20 7.74 4.47 9.53
N LEU A 21 7.66 3.52 8.60
CA LEU A 21 8.75 3.28 7.65
C LEU A 21 8.87 4.41 6.62
N HIS A 22 7.74 4.98 6.17
CA HIS A 22 7.77 6.14 5.28
C HIS A 22 8.56 7.30 5.91
N SER A 23 8.28 7.64 7.18
CA SER A 23 9.02 8.66 7.91
C SER A 23 10.50 8.32 8.00
N PHE A 24 10.83 7.08 8.38
CA PHE A 24 12.22 6.63 8.49
C PHE A 24 13.01 6.79 7.18
N TYR A 25 12.46 6.37 6.04
CA TYR A 25 13.16 6.49 4.76
C TYR A 25 13.16 7.89 4.17
N THR A 26 12.36 8.82 4.70
CA THR A 26 12.33 10.22 4.25
C THR A 26 13.10 11.17 5.16
N THR A 27 13.08 10.92 6.48
CA THR A 27 13.67 11.83 7.49
C THR A 27 14.77 11.20 8.34
N GLY A 28 14.91 9.88 8.32
CA GLY A 28 15.81 9.13 9.20
C GLY A 28 15.22 8.80 10.57
N GLU A 29 13.99 9.23 10.86
CA GLU A 29 13.34 9.02 12.17
C GLU A 29 12.07 8.19 12.04
N LEU A 30 11.87 7.25 12.96
CA LEU A 30 10.61 6.51 13.07
C LEU A 30 9.55 7.39 13.72
N SER A 31 8.61 7.87 12.93
CA SER A 31 7.46 8.64 13.38
C SER A 31 6.20 8.18 12.65
N SER A 32 5.09 8.08 13.37
CA SER A 32 3.80 7.70 12.80
C SER A 32 2.70 8.65 13.21
N TRP A 33 1.74 8.88 12.33
CA TRP A 33 0.52 9.64 12.61
C TRP A 33 -0.66 9.03 11.84
N GLY A 34 -1.88 9.28 12.33
CA GLY A 34 -3.07 8.71 11.73
C GLY A 34 -3.22 7.22 11.98
N GLY A 35 -3.90 6.54 11.09
CA GLY A 35 -4.15 5.10 11.16
C GLY A 35 -4.72 4.59 9.85
N SER A 36 -4.76 3.27 9.71
CA SER A 36 -5.32 2.58 8.56
C SER A 36 -6.15 1.38 9.03
N ILE A 37 -7.18 1.03 8.29
CA ILE A 37 -7.94 -0.22 8.48
C ILE A 37 -7.24 -1.42 7.85
N THR A 38 -6.20 -1.19 7.03
CA THR A 38 -5.46 -2.25 6.38
C THR A 38 -4.65 -3.07 7.39
N GLU A 39 -4.62 -4.37 7.20
CA GLU A 39 -3.90 -5.31 8.06
C GLU A 39 -2.73 -5.96 7.31
N GLY A 40 -1.71 -6.41 8.03
CA GLY A 40 -0.59 -7.14 7.46
C GLY A 40 0.44 -6.28 6.72
N ILE A 41 0.31 -4.97 6.77
CA ILE A 41 1.24 -4.00 6.16
C ILE A 41 1.49 -2.85 7.14
N GLY A 42 2.64 -2.19 7.00
CA GLY A 42 3.07 -1.11 7.88
C GLY A 42 3.83 -1.62 9.11
N GLN A 43 4.92 -0.96 9.45
CA GLN A 43 5.76 -1.29 10.59
C GLN A 43 6.06 -0.03 11.40
N GLY A 44 6.12 -0.18 12.73
CA GLY A 44 6.55 0.88 13.65
C GLY A 44 8.03 0.76 14.06
N ARG A 45 8.79 -0.15 13.44
CA ARG A 45 10.19 -0.42 13.79
C ARG A 45 10.98 -0.92 12.58
N ILE A 46 12.28 -0.73 12.60
CA ILE A 46 13.18 -1.39 11.66
C ILE A 46 13.43 -2.82 12.16
N THR A 47 13.10 -3.78 11.31
CA THR A 47 13.40 -5.19 11.55
C THR A 47 14.74 -5.55 10.90
N ALA A 48 15.37 -6.66 11.31
CA ALA A 48 16.63 -7.08 10.75
C ALA A 48 16.63 -7.26 9.21
N ASN A 49 15.48 -7.62 8.64
CA ASN A 49 15.34 -7.74 7.17
C ASN A 49 15.27 -6.38 6.46
N LEU A 50 14.94 -5.29 7.18
CA LEU A 50 14.86 -3.93 6.64
C LEU A 50 16.10 -3.10 6.96
N GLU A 51 16.94 -3.59 7.87
CA GLU A 51 18.23 -3.00 8.14
C GLU A 51 19.05 -2.99 6.82
N ASP A 52 19.54 -1.83 6.44
CA ASP A 52 20.26 -1.60 5.17
C ASP A 52 19.45 -1.86 3.88
N ALA A 53 18.11 -1.98 3.95
CA ALA A 53 17.30 -2.12 2.75
C ALA A 53 17.43 -0.88 1.85
N PRO A 54 17.82 -1.04 0.58
CA PRO A 54 18.10 0.08 -0.32
C PRO A 54 16.81 0.67 -0.92
N VAL A 55 16.02 1.36 -0.09
CA VAL A 55 14.79 2.03 -0.52
C VAL A 55 15.13 3.40 -1.14
N ASP A 56 14.77 3.58 -2.41
CA ASP A 56 15.05 4.81 -3.17
C ASP A 56 13.89 5.80 -3.13
N ARG A 57 12.66 5.31 -2.98
CA ARG A 57 11.42 6.09 -2.94
C ARG A 57 10.51 5.57 -1.85
N SER A 58 9.77 6.46 -1.22
CA SER A 58 8.81 6.09 -0.19
C SER A 58 7.53 6.90 -0.33
N PHE A 59 6.38 6.22 -0.33
CA PHE A 59 5.07 6.82 -0.45
C PHE A 59 4.23 6.45 0.77
N GLN A 60 3.57 7.46 1.37
CA GLN A 60 2.58 7.23 2.41
C GLN A 60 1.19 7.22 1.78
N ILE A 61 0.44 6.13 1.99
CA ILE A 61 -0.83 5.87 1.32
C ILE A 61 -1.96 5.88 2.34
N PRO A 62 -2.91 6.82 2.26
CA PRO A 62 -4.11 6.81 3.09
C PRO A 62 -5.14 5.79 2.59
N ASP A 63 -6.04 5.36 3.48
CA ASP A 63 -7.10 4.40 3.15
C ASP A 63 -8.02 4.92 2.04
N GLU A 64 -8.27 6.23 1.99
CA GLU A 64 -9.09 6.89 0.98
C GLU A 64 -8.56 6.71 -0.45
N GLU A 65 -7.26 6.48 -0.60
CA GLU A 65 -6.62 6.18 -1.89
C GLU A 65 -6.53 4.67 -2.14
N ALA A 66 -6.23 3.88 -1.12
CA ALA A 66 -6.02 2.44 -1.26
C ALA A 66 -7.32 1.65 -1.45
N LEU A 67 -8.40 2.00 -0.73
CA LEU A 67 -9.64 1.24 -0.74
C LEU A 67 -10.36 1.27 -2.10
N PRO A 68 -10.52 2.42 -2.77
CA PRO A 68 -11.10 2.45 -4.11
C PRO A 68 -10.38 1.53 -5.09
N ILE A 69 -9.04 1.45 -5.00
CA ILE A 69 -8.25 0.54 -5.84
C ILE A 69 -8.63 -0.92 -5.59
N CYS A 70 -8.80 -1.34 -4.32
CA CYS A 70 -9.27 -2.70 -4.02
C CYS A 70 -10.66 -2.97 -4.59
N PHE A 71 -11.55 -1.98 -4.55
CA PHE A 71 -12.90 -2.11 -5.09
C PHE A 71 -12.90 -2.18 -6.62
N ASP A 72 -12.10 -1.36 -7.27
CA ASP A 72 -11.96 -1.37 -8.73
C ASP A 72 -11.32 -2.67 -9.23
N LEU A 73 -10.27 -3.17 -8.56
CA LEU A 73 -9.66 -4.47 -8.87
C LEU A 73 -10.67 -5.62 -8.75
N LEU A 74 -11.55 -5.59 -7.75
CA LEU A 74 -12.60 -6.60 -7.63
C LEU A 74 -13.64 -6.46 -8.74
N LYS A 75 -14.12 -5.25 -9.00
CA LYS A 75 -15.21 -4.99 -9.94
C LYS A 75 -14.79 -5.20 -11.41
N GLU A 76 -13.63 -4.66 -11.78
CA GLU A 76 -13.20 -4.60 -13.18
C GLU A 76 -12.31 -5.80 -13.58
N GLU A 77 -11.52 -6.34 -12.62
CA GLU A 77 -10.55 -7.41 -12.90
C GLU A 77 -10.94 -8.75 -12.23
N GLY A 78 -11.97 -8.78 -11.38
CA GLY A 78 -12.35 -9.97 -10.62
C GLY A 78 -11.34 -10.37 -9.53
N LEU A 79 -10.45 -9.46 -9.12
CA LEU A 79 -9.40 -9.70 -8.14
C LEU A 79 -9.85 -9.27 -6.74
N CYS A 80 -10.33 -10.23 -5.94
CA CYS A 80 -10.68 -10.00 -4.53
C CYS A 80 -9.42 -10.02 -3.66
N LEU A 81 -8.89 -8.85 -3.34
CA LEU A 81 -7.60 -8.68 -2.67
C LEU A 81 -7.74 -7.97 -1.32
N GLY A 82 -6.78 -8.22 -0.42
CA GLY A 82 -6.66 -7.52 0.86
C GLY A 82 -6.19 -6.08 0.72
N GLY A 83 -6.38 -5.27 1.77
CA GLY A 83 -6.06 -3.84 1.77
C GLY A 83 -4.59 -3.54 1.50
N SER A 84 -3.67 -4.42 1.89
CA SER A 84 -2.24 -4.30 1.59
C SER A 84 -1.95 -4.26 0.08
N SER A 85 -2.75 -4.97 -0.73
CA SER A 85 -2.65 -4.91 -2.19
C SER A 85 -3.08 -3.54 -2.72
N GLY A 86 -4.11 -2.92 -2.13
CA GLY A 86 -4.51 -1.54 -2.45
C GLY A 86 -3.40 -0.53 -2.17
N ILE A 87 -2.75 -0.64 -1.00
CA ILE A 87 -1.58 0.18 -0.63
C ILE A 87 -0.46 0.01 -1.66
N ASN A 88 -0.12 -1.24 -2.00
CA ASN A 88 0.96 -1.54 -2.93
C ASN A 88 0.67 -1.03 -4.35
N VAL A 89 -0.56 -1.19 -4.83
CA VAL A 89 -0.95 -0.70 -6.17
C VAL A 89 -1.01 0.83 -6.19
N ALA A 90 -1.50 1.49 -5.12
CA ALA A 90 -1.45 2.95 -4.99
C ALA A 90 -0.01 3.46 -5.08
N GLY A 91 0.91 2.86 -4.33
CA GLY A 91 2.33 3.19 -4.40
C GLY A 91 2.92 2.97 -5.80
N ALA A 92 2.56 1.88 -6.47
CA ALA A 92 2.98 1.62 -7.84
C ALA A 92 2.45 2.66 -8.84
N ILE A 93 1.20 3.14 -8.66
CA ILE A 93 0.62 4.22 -9.47
C ILE A 93 1.38 5.55 -9.25
N LEU A 94 1.71 5.89 -8.01
CA LEU A 94 2.50 7.09 -7.71
C LEU A 94 3.89 7.01 -8.32
N LEU A 95 4.55 5.87 -8.19
CA LEU A 95 5.85 5.63 -8.81
C LEU A 95 5.77 5.71 -10.35
N ALA A 96 4.72 5.15 -10.96
CA ALA A 96 4.51 5.23 -12.40
C ALA A 96 4.35 6.68 -12.90
N LYS A 97 3.62 7.51 -12.15
CA LYS A 97 3.47 8.95 -12.46
C LYS A 97 4.81 9.70 -12.36
N GLU A 98 5.64 9.36 -11.39
CA GLU A 98 6.98 9.96 -11.21
C GLU A 98 7.93 9.55 -12.34
N LEU A 99 7.95 8.27 -12.71
CA LEU A 99 8.91 7.72 -13.67
C LEU A 99 8.53 7.96 -15.14
N GLY A 100 7.24 8.21 -15.41
CA GLY A 100 6.71 8.39 -16.76
C GLY A 100 6.59 7.07 -17.55
N PRO A 101 6.23 7.17 -18.85
CA PRO A 101 5.93 6.02 -19.68
C PRO A 101 7.17 5.16 -20.00
N GLY A 102 6.92 3.91 -20.41
CA GLY A 102 7.95 2.99 -20.89
C GLY A 102 8.73 2.29 -19.77
N LYS A 103 8.23 2.33 -18.52
CA LYS A 103 8.82 1.63 -17.37
C LYS A 103 8.05 0.36 -17.04
N THR A 104 8.77 -0.64 -16.55
CA THR A 104 8.17 -1.84 -15.95
C THR A 104 8.18 -1.68 -14.43
N ILE A 105 7.00 -1.73 -13.82
CA ILE A 105 6.82 -1.66 -12.37
C ILE A 105 6.25 -2.99 -11.90
N VAL A 106 6.86 -3.56 -10.87
CA VAL A 106 6.43 -4.82 -10.25
C VAL A 106 5.98 -4.52 -8.83
N THR A 107 4.78 -4.98 -8.48
CA THR A 107 4.24 -4.88 -7.12
C THR A 107 3.69 -6.23 -6.67
N ILE A 108 3.50 -6.42 -5.36
CA ILE A 108 3.03 -7.68 -4.79
C ILE A 108 1.56 -7.55 -4.39
N LEU A 109 0.73 -8.47 -4.87
CA LEU A 109 -0.65 -8.64 -4.44
C LEU A 109 -0.66 -9.76 -3.39
N ALA A 110 -0.60 -9.38 -2.10
CA ALA A 110 -0.13 -10.26 -1.04
C ALA A 110 -1.15 -11.35 -0.64
N ASP A 111 -2.43 -10.99 -0.44
CA ASP A 111 -3.41 -11.94 0.06
C ASP A 111 -4.84 -11.67 -0.44
N SER A 112 -5.73 -12.63 -0.14
CA SER A 112 -7.14 -12.57 -0.54
C SER A 112 -7.96 -11.65 0.36
N GLY A 113 -8.82 -10.82 -0.26
CA GLY A 113 -9.78 -9.95 0.40
C GLY A 113 -10.87 -10.69 1.19
N VAL A 114 -11.08 -11.97 0.93
CA VAL A 114 -12.06 -12.81 1.66
C VAL A 114 -11.81 -12.82 3.17
N ARG A 115 -10.56 -12.64 3.60
CA ARG A 115 -10.17 -12.56 5.02
C ARG A 115 -10.67 -11.28 5.70
N TYR A 116 -11.01 -10.25 4.93
CA TYR A 116 -11.30 -8.89 5.42
C TYR A 116 -12.74 -8.46 5.15
N GLN A 117 -13.67 -9.40 4.92
CA GLN A 117 -15.08 -9.11 4.61
C GLN A 117 -15.75 -8.26 5.70
N SER A 118 -15.41 -8.47 6.96
CA SER A 118 -16.00 -7.73 8.09
C SER A 118 -15.57 -6.26 8.18
N LYS A 119 -14.54 -5.86 7.44
CA LYS A 119 -13.99 -4.49 7.42
C LYS A 119 -13.98 -3.94 6.00
N LEU A 120 -13.08 -4.45 5.15
CA LEU A 120 -12.83 -3.94 3.80
C LEU A 120 -14.05 -4.01 2.88
N PHE A 121 -14.89 -5.04 3.03
CA PHE A 121 -16.11 -5.22 2.23
C PHE A 121 -17.39 -5.12 3.07
N ASN A 122 -17.33 -4.39 4.20
CA ASN A 122 -18.49 -4.11 5.04
C ASN A 122 -18.89 -2.63 4.93
N PRO A 123 -19.99 -2.31 4.21
CA PRO A 123 -20.37 -0.92 3.98
C PRO A 123 -20.74 -0.17 5.27
N VAL A 124 -21.26 -0.86 6.28
CA VAL A 124 -21.58 -0.24 7.57
C VAL A 124 -20.29 0.19 8.27
N PHE A 125 -19.33 -0.73 8.40
CA PHE A 125 -18.02 -0.44 8.99
C PHE A 125 -17.30 0.72 8.27
N LEU A 126 -17.30 0.71 6.93
CA LEU A 126 -16.64 1.76 6.14
C LEU A 126 -17.30 3.12 6.37
N ARG A 127 -18.65 3.20 6.38
CA ARG A 127 -19.38 4.45 6.65
C ARG A 127 -19.13 4.97 8.07
N GLU A 128 -19.10 4.10 9.08
CA GLU A 128 -18.75 4.46 10.46
C GLU A 128 -17.34 5.04 10.60
N LYS A 129 -16.41 4.62 9.73
CA LYS A 129 -15.04 5.14 9.66
C LYS A 129 -14.87 6.35 8.76
N GLY A 130 -15.93 6.80 8.06
CA GLY A 130 -15.84 7.88 7.09
C GLY A 130 -15.05 7.52 5.83
N LEU A 131 -14.93 6.23 5.53
CA LEU A 131 -14.15 5.70 4.41
C LEU A 131 -15.01 5.53 3.15
N PRO A 132 -14.39 5.50 1.96
CA PRO A 132 -15.10 5.29 0.70
C PRO A 132 -15.89 3.98 0.68
N VAL A 133 -17.14 4.05 0.20
CA VAL A 133 -18.01 2.89 -0.03
C VAL A 133 -18.43 2.92 -1.49
N PRO A 134 -18.09 1.91 -2.31
CA PRO A 134 -18.52 1.89 -3.70
C PRO A 134 -20.04 1.64 -3.80
N GLU A 135 -20.68 2.17 -4.83
CA GLU A 135 -22.15 2.10 -5.02
C GLU A 135 -22.70 0.66 -5.08
N TRP A 136 -21.90 -0.29 -5.56
CA TRP A 136 -22.30 -1.69 -5.67
C TRP A 136 -22.18 -2.49 -4.36
N LEU A 137 -21.55 -1.92 -3.32
CA LEU A 137 -21.39 -2.54 -2.01
C LEU A 137 -22.52 -2.04 -1.08
N VAL A 138 -23.58 -2.81 -0.98
CA VAL A 138 -24.80 -2.49 -0.22
C VAL A 138 -25.03 -3.46 0.92
#